data_cb088df4cd957bbaf69a33c5bf83adb2
#
_entry.id   cb088df4cd957bbaf69a33c5bf83adb2
#
_cell.length_a   1.000
_cell.length_b   1.000
_cell.length_c   1.000
_cell.angle_alpha   90.00
_cell.angle_beta   90.00
_cell.angle_gamma   90.00
#
_symmetry.space_group_name_H-M   'P 1'
#
loop_
_entity.id
_entity.type
_entity.pdbx_description
1 polymer ?
#
loop_
_entity_poly.entity_id
_entity_poly.type
_entity_poly.pdbx_seq_one_letter_code
_entity_poly.pdbx_strand_id
1 'polypeptide(L)'
;MIRQKNISATAIGVDPGLAATGYAVIKTRDRGSEACAWGSLKTSAKLTLPHRLQIIYNGIESLIREWKPALLIMEDIYAVGSFPKAAIQLGEVKGVICLAAQQHNVAFMRINPTEVKCSITGHGRATKDQVRRAVRRLMQMQEDINPDHASDAAALAITGLSRKGYYRW
;
A
#
# COMPACT_ATOMS: atom_id res chain seq x y z
N MET A 1 26.33 19.81 9.57
CA MET A 1 25.66 18.88 8.62
C MET A 1 25.43 17.55 9.33
N ILE A 2 24.23 17.29 9.81
CA ILE A 2 23.87 16.01 10.45
C ILE A 2 23.66 15.01 9.30
N ARG A 3 24.58 14.06 9.13
CA ARG A 3 24.38 12.89 8.26
C ARG A 3 23.17 12.13 8.80
N GLN A 4 22.00 12.28 8.18
CA GLN A 4 20.89 11.37 8.45
C GLN A 4 21.38 9.95 8.11
N LYS A 5 21.43 9.08 9.12
CA LYS A 5 21.61 7.63 8.91
C LYS A 5 20.47 7.18 7.97
N ASN A 6 20.82 6.74 6.77
CA ASN A 6 19.88 6.02 5.91
C ASN A 6 19.51 4.73 6.63
N ILE A 7 18.36 4.75 7.29
CA ILE A 7 17.85 3.57 7.99
C ILE A 7 17.14 2.73 6.92
N SER A 8 17.69 1.55 6.63
CA SER A 8 16.97 0.59 5.78
C SER A 8 15.65 0.24 6.44
N ALA A 9 14.55 0.52 5.75
CA ALA A 9 13.19 0.23 6.20
C ALA A 9 12.40 -0.50 5.13
N THR A 10 11.56 -1.45 5.54
CA THR A 10 10.61 -2.13 4.67
C THR A 10 9.21 -1.60 4.98
N ALA A 11 8.43 -1.30 3.95
CA ALA A 11 7.05 -0.91 4.08
C ALA A 11 6.15 -1.75 3.17
N ILE A 12 4.94 -2.00 3.62
CA ILE A 12 3.89 -2.63 2.83
C ILE A 12 2.82 -1.58 2.55
N GLY A 13 2.60 -1.25 1.28
CA GLY A 13 1.43 -0.51 0.84
C GLY A 13 0.30 -1.47 0.53
N VAL A 14 -0.92 -1.07 0.84
CA VAL A 14 -2.14 -1.86 0.61
C VAL A 14 -3.22 -0.98 0.00
N ASP A 15 -3.72 -1.39 -1.17
CA ASP A 15 -4.93 -0.84 -1.79
C ASP A 15 -6.10 -1.80 -1.49
N PRO A 16 -6.98 -1.46 -0.53
CA PRO A 16 -7.99 -2.39 -0.04
C PRO A 16 -9.16 -2.56 -1.01
N GLY A 17 -9.53 -3.80 -1.28
CA GLY A 17 -10.72 -4.15 -2.05
C GLY A 17 -11.19 -5.56 -1.72
N LEU A 18 -12.51 -5.78 -1.59
CA LEU A 18 -13.05 -7.08 -1.22
C LEU A 18 -12.82 -8.13 -2.32
N ALA A 19 -12.97 -7.78 -3.59
CA ALA A 19 -12.73 -8.71 -4.71
C ALA A 19 -11.22 -8.92 -4.95
N ALA A 20 -10.43 -7.87 -4.79
CA ALA A 20 -8.99 -7.87 -4.97
C ALA A 20 -8.39 -6.79 -4.08
N THR A 21 -7.51 -7.19 -3.18
CA THR A 21 -6.70 -6.27 -2.36
C THR A 21 -5.29 -6.22 -2.94
N GLY A 22 -4.88 -5.06 -3.46
CA GLY A 22 -3.53 -4.85 -3.98
C GLY A 22 -2.52 -4.70 -2.85
N TYR A 23 -1.30 -5.20 -3.07
CA TYR A 23 -0.18 -4.99 -2.15
C TYR A 23 1.12 -4.74 -2.89
N ALA A 24 2.01 -4.01 -2.26
CA ALA A 24 3.40 -3.86 -2.68
C ALA A 24 4.32 -3.73 -1.48
N VAL A 25 5.45 -4.42 -1.54
CA VAL A 25 6.51 -4.40 -0.53
C VAL A 25 7.67 -3.59 -1.08
N ILE A 26 7.97 -2.48 -0.45
CA ILE A 26 9.04 -1.57 -0.83
C ILE A 26 10.09 -1.53 0.28
N LYS A 27 11.35 -1.67 -0.10
CA LYS A 27 12.49 -1.58 0.82
C LYS A 27 13.38 -0.40 0.44
N THR A 28 13.72 0.43 1.42
CA THR A 28 14.71 1.49 1.21
C THR A 28 16.13 0.93 1.28
N ARG A 29 17.03 1.51 0.48
CA ARG A 29 18.47 1.22 0.45
C ARG A 29 19.25 2.53 0.56
N ASP A 30 20.56 2.45 0.74
CA ASP A 30 21.44 3.64 0.88
C ASP A 30 21.34 4.62 -0.28
N ARG A 31 21.01 4.14 -1.48
CA ARG A 31 20.89 4.95 -2.70
C ARG A 31 19.60 4.65 -3.48
N GLY A 32 18.46 4.56 -2.82
CA GLY A 32 17.21 4.34 -3.52
C GLY A 32 16.22 3.48 -2.75
N SER A 33 15.27 2.96 -3.47
CA SER A 33 14.30 1.99 -2.97
C SER A 33 14.08 0.91 -4.02
N GLU A 34 13.61 -0.24 -3.56
CA GLU A 34 13.41 -1.43 -4.36
C GLU A 34 12.01 -1.99 -4.10
N ALA A 35 11.30 -2.34 -5.18
CA ALA A 35 10.09 -3.13 -5.10
C ALA A 35 10.48 -4.61 -4.95
N CYS A 36 10.25 -5.17 -3.74
CA CYS A 36 10.65 -6.53 -3.41
C CYS A 36 9.59 -7.56 -3.78
N ALA A 37 8.31 -7.21 -3.60
CA ALA A 37 7.16 -8.04 -3.93
C ALA A 37 5.94 -7.17 -4.20
N TRP A 38 5.07 -7.63 -5.09
CA TRP A 38 3.79 -6.98 -5.36
C TRP A 38 2.79 -7.96 -5.94
N GLY A 39 1.52 -7.65 -5.83
CA GLY A 39 0.47 -8.49 -6.35
C GLY A 39 -0.91 -8.12 -5.84
N SER A 40 -1.80 -9.10 -5.86
CA SER A 40 -3.19 -8.93 -5.44
C SER A 40 -3.70 -10.17 -4.72
N LEU A 41 -4.30 -9.98 -3.56
CA LEU A 41 -5.03 -10.99 -2.82
C LEU A 41 -6.46 -11.02 -3.38
N LYS A 42 -6.79 -12.07 -4.14
CA LYS A 42 -8.08 -12.21 -4.80
C LYS A 42 -9.03 -13.06 -3.96
N THR A 43 -10.30 -12.67 -3.93
CA THR A 43 -11.36 -13.47 -3.31
C THR A 43 -12.52 -13.71 -4.29
N SER A 44 -13.15 -14.87 -4.19
CA SER A 44 -14.30 -15.21 -5.03
C SER A 44 -15.60 -14.65 -4.45
N ALA A 45 -16.46 -14.11 -5.32
CA ALA A 45 -17.81 -13.69 -4.95
C ALA A 45 -18.73 -14.88 -4.54
N LYS A 46 -18.31 -16.13 -4.82
CA LYS A 46 -19.01 -17.34 -4.40
C LYS A 46 -18.80 -17.66 -2.92
N LEU A 47 -17.79 -17.07 -2.28
CA LEU A 47 -17.51 -17.26 -0.87
C LEU A 47 -18.32 -16.29 -0.02
N THR A 48 -18.60 -16.70 1.22
CA THR A 48 -19.23 -15.83 2.21
C THR A 48 -18.29 -14.68 2.58
N LEU A 49 -18.84 -13.57 3.04
CA LEU A 49 -18.03 -12.41 3.45
C LEU A 49 -16.98 -12.76 4.52
N PRO A 50 -17.29 -13.51 5.61
CA PRO A 50 -16.24 -13.91 6.57
C PRO A 50 -15.07 -14.67 5.95
N HIS A 51 -15.33 -15.62 5.05
CA HIS A 51 -14.27 -16.35 4.35
C HIS A 51 -13.40 -15.43 3.48
N ARG A 52 -14.01 -14.47 2.79
CA ARG A 52 -13.28 -13.49 1.98
C ARG A 52 -12.38 -12.60 2.84
N LEU A 53 -12.90 -12.12 3.97
CA LEU A 53 -12.14 -11.33 4.93
C LEU A 53 -10.99 -12.14 5.53
N GLN A 54 -11.20 -13.43 5.82
CA GLN A 54 -10.15 -14.31 6.33
C GLN A 54 -9.03 -14.52 5.31
N ILE A 55 -9.36 -14.70 4.02
CA ILE A 55 -8.35 -14.80 2.95
C ILE A 55 -7.49 -13.54 2.89
N ILE A 56 -8.11 -12.36 2.96
CA ILE A 56 -7.40 -11.08 2.95
C ILE A 56 -6.51 -10.97 4.20
N TYR A 57 -7.07 -11.24 5.39
CA TYR A 57 -6.33 -11.22 6.65
C TYR A 57 -5.08 -12.11 6.57
N ASN A 58 -5.26 -13.39 6.21
CA ASN A 58 -4.16 -14.37 6.13
C ASN A 58 -3.09 -13.96 5.12
N GLY A 59 -3.50 -13.37 3.98
CA GLY A 59 -2.57 -12.85 2.98
C GLY A 59 -1.73 -11.69 3.51
N ILE A 60 -2.35 -10.73 4.17
CA ILE A 60 -1.63 -9.59 4.80
C ILE A 60 -0.74 -10.09 5.93
N GLU A 61 -1.22 -11.00 6.78
CA GLU A 61 -0.43 -11.59 7.86
C GLU A 61 0.82 -12.30 7.31
N SER A 62 0.68 -13.08 6.25
CA SER A 62 1.80 -13.77 5.60
C SER A 62 2.86 -12.78 5.10
N LEU A 63 2.43 -11.69 4.45
CA LEU A 63 3.33 -10.62 4.01
C LEU A 63 4.06 -9.95 5.18
N ILE A 64 3.35 -9.70 6.29
CA ILE A 64 3.96 -9.11 7.49
C ILE A 64 5.02 -10.06 8.08
N ARG A 65 4.72 -11.34 8.20
CA ARG A 65 5.64 -12.36 8.76
C ARG A 65 6.89 -12.53 7.88
N GLU A 66 6.72 -12.56 6.56
CA GLU A 66 7.81 -12.73 5.60
C GLU A 66 8.72 -11.50 5.56
N TRP A 67 8.14 -10.31 5.42
CA TRP A 67 8.90 -9.10 5.13
C TRP A 67 9.25 -8.28 6.36
N LYS A 68 8.62 -8.55 7.51
CA LYS A 68 8.83 -7.84 8.80
C LYS A 68 8.87 -6.32 8.61
N PRO A 69 7.82 -5.71 8.04
CA PRO A 69 7.83 -4.29 7.69
C PRO A 69 7.86 -3.43 8.95
N ALA A 70 8.53 -2.29 8.85
CA ALA A 70 8.45 -1.24 9.86
C ALA A 70 7.11 -0.47 9.79
N LEU A 71 6.43 -0.50 8.61
CA LEU A 71 5.25 0.30 8.35
C LEU A 71 4.32 -0.41 7.37
N LEU A 72 3.02 -0.42 7.68
CA LEU A 72 1.94 -0.78 6.76
C LEU A 72 1.14 0.48 6.44
N ILE A 73 0.96 0.75 5.16
CA ILE A 73 0.28 1.95 4.67
C ILE A 73 -0.95 1.55 3.87
N MET A 74 -2.06 2.23 4.13
CA MET A 74 -3.31 2.02 3.44
C MET A 74 -3.92 3.35 3.01
N GLU A 75 -4.70 3.34 1.91
CA GLU A 75 -5.43 4.52 1.48
C GLU A 75 -6.52 4.92 2.48
N ASP A 76 -6.58 6.21 2.80
CA ASP A 76 -7.68 6.76 3.57
C ASP A 76 -8.79 7.25 2.63
N ILE A 77 -10.02 6.80 2.86
CA ILE A 77 -11.17 7.17 2.03
C ILE A 77 -12.08 8.07 2.84
N TYR A 78 -12.28 9.29 2.37
CA TYR A 78 -13.14 10.29 2.98
C TYR A 78 -14.55 10.34 2.39
N ALA A 79 -14.77 9.74 1.22
CA ALA A 79 -16.05 9.82 0.54
C ALA A 79 -16.81 8.48 0.63
N VAL A 80 -17.92 8.48 1.32
CA VAL A 80 -18.95 7.46 1.17
C VAL A 80 -19.74 7.86 -0.07
N GLY A 81 -19.42 7.24 -1.21
CA GLY A 81 -20.15 7.46 -2.44
C GLY A 81 -21.58 6.92 -2.39
N SER A 82 -22.28 6.97 -3.50
CA SER A 82 -23.70 6.57 -3.67
C SER A 82 -24.01 5.07 -3.39
N PHE A 83 -23.04 4.27 -2.95
CA PHE A 83 -23.17 2.83 -2.71
C PHE A 83 -22.84 2.44 -1.27
N PRO A 84 -23.78 2.60 -0.32
CA PRO A 84 -23.54 2.35 1.11
C PRO A 84 -23.03 0.94 1.40
N LYS A 85 -23.56 -0.08 0.72
CA LYS A 85 -23.13 -1.48 0.90
C LYS A 85 -21.65 -1.71 0.56
N ALA A 86 -21.20 -1.15 -0.56
CA ALA A 86 -19.79 -1.26 -0.96
C ALA A 86 -18.86 -0.54 0.02
N ALA A 87 -19.29 0.62 0.53
CA ALA A 87 -18.53 1.37 1.53
C ALA A 87 -18.42 0.60 2.87
N ILE A 88 -19.50 -0.05 3.32
CA ILE A 88 -19.50 -0.91 4.52
C ILE A 88 -18.52 -2.06 4.32
N GLN A 89 -18.63 -2.80 3.21
CA GLN A 89 -17.75 -3.93 2.91
C GLN A 89 -16.27 -3.50 2.83
N LEU A 90 -16.01 -2.33 2.26
CA LEU A 90 -14.65 -1.79 2.22
C LEU A 90 -14.14 -1.45 3.62
N GLY A 91 -15.01 -0.95 4.51
CA GLY A 91 -14.69 -0.72 5.92
C GLY A 91 -14.31 -2.01 6.65
N GLU A 92 -15.01 -3.12 6.38
CA GLU A 92 -14.70 -4.43 6.93
C GLU A 92 -13.34 -4.94 6.46
N VAL A 93 -13.03 -4.81 5.16
CA VAL A 93 -11.70 -5.14 4.60
C VAL A 93 -10.60 -4.31 5.27
N LYS A 94 -10.81 -3.00 5.41
CA LYS A 94 -9.86 -2.11 6.09
C LYS A 94 -9.67 -2.49 7.56
N GLY A 95 -10.73 -2.90 8.23
CA GLY A 95 -10.69 -3.35 9.62
C GLY A 95 -9.79 -4.56 9.81
N VAL A 96 -9.89 -5.59 8.95
CA VAL A 96 -9.06 -6.79 9.07
C VAL A 96 -7.60 -6.52 8.72
N ILE A 97 -7.31 -5.62 7.78
CA ILE A 97 -5.94 -5.19 7.44
C ILE A 97 -5.31 -4.45 8.65
N CYS A 98 -6.05 -3.52 9.25
CA CYS A 98 -5.62 -2.79 10.44
C CYS A 98 -5.36 -3.73 11.62
N LEU A 99 -6.24 -4.72 11.82
CA LEU A 99 -6.09 -5.73 12.87
C LEU A 99 -4.84 -6.58 12.66
N ALA A 100 -4.57 -7.03 11.42
CA ALA A 100 -3.35 -7.78 11.10
C ALA A 100 -2.08 -6.98 11.45
N ALA A 101 -2.02 -5.70 11.08
CA ALA A 101 -0.90 -4.84 11.45
C ALA A 101 -0.73 -4.71 12.97
N GLN A 102 -1.83 -4.50 13.71
CA GLN A 102 -1.81 -4.35 15.16
C GLN A 102 -1.35 -5.62 15.87
N GLN A 103 -1.82 -6.80 15.46
CA GLN A 103 -1.43 -8.07 16.06
C GLN A 103 0.05 -8.41 15.91
N HIS A 104 0.69 -7.86 14.89
CA HIS A 104 2.12 -8.02 14.64
C HIS A 104 2.96 -6.82 15.08
N ASN A 105 2.38 -5.85 15.79
CA ASN A 105 3.05 -4.62 16.24
C ASN A 105 3.70 -3.82 15.09
N VAL A 106 3.10 -3.87 13.90
CA VAL A 106 3.54 -3.09 12.75
C VAL A 106 2.90 -1.71 12.83
N ALA A 107 3.72 -0.65 12.70
CA ALA A 107 3.20 0.71 12.65
C ALA A 107 2.25 0.87 11.46
N PHE A 108 1.07 1.45 11.71
CA PHE A 108 0.01 1.59 10.70
C PHE A 108 -0.20 3.06 10.33
N MET A 109 -0.35 3.33 9.03
CA MET A 109 -0.57 4.68 8.51
C MET A 109 -1.68 4.69 7.46
N ARG A 110 -2.54 5.71 7.51
CA ARG A 110 -3.47 6.04 6.43
C ARG A 110 -3.00 7.28 5.70
N ILE A 111 -3.11 7.26 4.37
CA ILE A 111 -2.70 8.38 3.52
C ILE A 111 -3.84 8.73 2.56
N ASN A 112 -4.10 10.02 2.43
CA ASN A 112 -5.08 10.55 1.51
C ASN A 112 -4.63 10.38 0.06
N PRO A 113 -5.53 10.01 -0.89
CA PRO A 113 -5.21 9.88 -2.31
C PRO A 113 -4.53 11.10 -2.94
N THR A 114 -4.97 12.30 -2.57
CA THR A 114 -4.37 13.55 -3.06
C THR A 114 -2.93 13.71 -2.57
N GLU A 115 -2.65 13.32 -1.32
CA GLU A 115 -1.29 13.34 -0.77
C GLU A 115 -0.39 12.35 -1.51
N VAL A 116 -0.89 11.13 -1.80
CA VAL A 116 -0.14 10.14 -2.61
C VAL A 116 0.22 10.73 -3.97
N LYS A 117 -0.75 11.31 -4.67
CA LYS A 117 -0.52 11.94 -5.98
C LYS A 117 0.52 13.06 -5.90
N CYS A 118 0.40 13.97 -4.92
CA CYS A 118 1.37 15.04 -4.69
C CYS A 118 2.77 14.48 -4.43
N SER A 119 2.88 13.50 -3.55
CA SER A 119 4.17 12.90 -3.17
C SER A 119 4.88 12.24 -4.37
N ILE A 120 4.12 11.51 -5.18
CA ILE A 120 4.68 10.69 -6.28
C ILE A 120 4.93 11.52 -7.54
N THR A 121 4.09 12.50 -7.87
CA THR A 121 4.12 13.23 -9.15
C THR A 121 4.36 14.73 -9.02
N GLY A 122 4.33 15.27 -7.80
CA GLY A 122 4.32 16.70 -7.55
C GLY A 122 2.93 17.37 -7.73
N HIS A 123 1.90 16.65 -8.17
CA HIS A 123 0.58 17.18 -8.47
C HIS A 123 -0.57 16.36 -7.89
N GLY A 124 -1.40 16.95 -7.01
CA GLY A 124 -2.54 16.28 -6.38
C GLY A 124 -3.67 15.90 -7.36
N ARG A 125 -3.69 16.46 -8.58
CA ARG A 125 -4.64 16.12 -9.66
C ARG A 125 -4.08 15.15 -10.70
N ALA A 126 -2.94 14.51 -10.42
CA ALA A 126 -2.34 13.55 -11.32
C ALA A 126 -3.31 12.42 -11.68
N THR A 127 -3.28 11.98 -12.94
CA THR A 127 -4.02 10.81 -13.40
C THR A 127 -3.39 9.52 -12.90
N LYS A 128 -4.13 8.41 -12.92
CA LYS A 128 -3.59 7.09 -12.58
C LYS A 128 -2.36 6.73 -13.40
N ASP A 129 -2.38 7.00 -14.70
CA ASP A 129 -1.25 6.73 -15.59
C ASP A 129 -0.01 7.57 -15.26
N GLN A 130 -0.21 8.81 -14.81
CA GLN A 130 0.90 9.64 -14.35
C GLN A 130 1.53 9.10 -13.07
N VAL A 131 0.71 8.65 -12.11
CA VAL A 131 1.17 8.01 -10.88
C VAL A 131 1.93 6.73 -11.21
N ARG A 132 1.36 5.84 -12.04
CA ARG A 132 1.99 4.58 -12.45
C ARG A 132 3.36 4.78 -13.09
N ARG A 133 3.46 5.70 -14.06
CA ARG A 133 4.75 6.03 -14.69
C ARG A 133 5.76 6.61 -13.71
N ALA A 134 5.31 7.42 -12.76
CA ALA A 134 6.19 7.98 -11.74
C ALA A 134 6.68 6.90 -10.76
N VAL A 135 5.81 5.98 -10.32
CA VAL A 135 6.19 4.81 -9.51
C VAL A 135 7.25 3.98 -10.23
N ARG A 136 7.02 3.62 -11.50
CA ARG A 136 7.99 2.88 -12.31
C ARG A 136 9.35 3.56 -12.34
N ARG A 137 9.38 4.88 -12.57
CA ARG A 137 10.62 5.67 -12.61
C ARG A 137 11.32 5.70 -11.25
N LEU A 138 10.58 5.93 -10.17
CA LEU A 138 11.13 5.96 -8.81
C LEU A 138 11.72 4.62 -8.39
N MET A 139 11.12 3.51 -8.84
CA MET A 139 11.60 2.15 -8.57
C MET A 139 12.62 1.67 -9.60
N GLN A 140 12.98 2.48 -10.60
CA GLN A 140 13.91 2.14 -11.69
C GLN A 140 13.53 0.83 -12.41
N MET A 141 12.22 0.58 -12.56
CA MET A 141 11.71 -0.63 -13.19
C MET A 141 11.61 -0.46 -14.71
N GLN A 142 11.83 -1.56 -15.44
CA GLN A 142 11.67 -1.60 -16.90
C GLN A 142 10.19 -1.64 -17.29
N GLU A 143 9.36 -2.31 -16.50
CA GLU A 143 7.94 -2.48 -16.73
C GLU A 143 7.10 -1.91 -15.58
N ASP A 144 5.82 -1.65 -15.86
CA ASP A 144 4.89 -1.18 -14.84
C ASP A 144 4.56 -2.30 -13.86
N ILE A 145 4.31 -1.93 -12.60
CA ILE A 145 3.79 -2.85 -11.58
C ILE A 145 2.36 -3.26 -11.98
N ASN A 146 2.13 -4.55 -12.09
CA ASN A 146 0.84 -5.16 -12.39
C ASN A 146 0.41 -6.10 -11.25
N PRO A 147 -0.91 -6.24 -10.99
CA PRO A 147 -2.04 -5.49 -11.55
C PRO A 147 -2.10 -4.03 -11.04
N ASP A 148 -3.03 -3.22 -11.59
CA ASP A 148 -3.18 -1.79 -11.22
C ASP A 148 -3.25 -1.55 -9.71
N HIS A 149 -3.99 -2.36 -8.97
CA HIS A 149 -4.07 -2.29 -7.50
C HIS A 149 -2.70 -2.43 -6.80
N ALA A 150 -1.79 -3.21 -7.38
CA ALA A 150 -0.42 -3.32 -6.86
C ALA A 150 0.39 -2.06 -7.11
N SER A 151 0.18 -1.38 -8.23
CA SER A 151 0.80 -0.09 -8.52
C SER A 151 0.30 1.00 -7.57
N ASP A 152 -1.01 1.04 -7.28
CA ASP A 152 -1.60 1.95 -6.30
C ASP A 152 -1.03 1.67 -4.89
N ALA A 153 -0.89 0.39 -4.53
CA ALA A 153 -0.26 -0.02 -3.27
C ALA A 153 1.24 0.38 -3.20
N ALA A 154 1.98 0.29 -4.31
CA ALA A 154 3.37 0.75 -4.35
C ALA A 154 3.48 2.27 -4.13
N ALA A 155 2.59 3.06 -4.74
CA ALA A 155 2.54 4.50 -4.51
C ALA A 155 2.30 4.84 -3.03
N LEU A 156 1.42 4.09 -2.34
CA LEU A 156 1.18 4.23 -0.90
C LEU A 156 2.44 3.92 -0.08
N ALA A 157 3.12 2.79 -0.35
CA ALA A 157 4.34 2.40 0.36
C ALA A 157 5.45 3.45 0.22
N ILE A 158 5.70 3.91 -0.99
CA ILE A 158 6.67 4.95 -1.32
C ILE A 158 6.36 6.24 -0.54
N THR A 159 5.10 6.71 -0.60
CA THR A 159 4.67 7.91 0.10
C THR A 159 4.84 7.79 1.61
N GLY A 160 4.48 6.63 2.20
CA GLY A 160 4.64 6.38 3.62
C GLY A 160 6.10 6.38 4.08
N LEU A 161 6.99 5.78 3.31
CA LEU A 161 8.44 5.79 3.56
C LEU A 161 9.00 7.22 3.51
N SER A 162 8.60 8.01 2.51
CA SER A 162 8.99 9.41 2.40
C SER A 162 8.49 10.25 3.58
N ARG A 163 7.21 10.10 3.94
CA ARG A 163 6.59 10.82 5.07
C ARG A 163 7.26 10.53 6.42
N LYS A 164 7.76 9.30 6.60
CA LYS A 164 8.52 8.92 7.81
C LYS A 164 10.00 9.32 7.76
N GLY A 165 10.43 9.92 6.66
CA GLY A 165 11.82 10.33 6.50
C GLY A 165 12.81 9.19 6.27
N TYR A 166 12.30 7.97 5.95
CA TYR A 166 13.16 6.84 5.61
C TYR A 166 13.80 7.00 4.22
N TYR A 167 13.18 7.79 3.36
CA TYR A 167 13.68 8.07 2.02
C TYR A 167 13.21 9.45 1.51
N ARG A 168 14.05 10.12 0.69
CA ARG A 168 13.70 11.32 -0.09
C ARG A 168 14.11 11.09 -1.54
N TRP A 169 13.16 11.33 -2.47
CA TRP A 169 13.41 11.32 -3.91
C TRP A 169 13.93 12.64 -4.39
#